data_0f7f1ba88e783f66cb420f49dd3b76e3
#
_entry.id   0f7f1ba88e783f66cb420f49dd3b76e3
#
_cell.length_a   1.000
_cell.length_b   1.000
_cell.length_c   1.000
_cell.angle_alpha   90.00
_cell.angle_beta   90.00
_cell.angle_gamma   90.00
#
_symmetry.space_group_name_H-M   'P 1'
#
loop_
_entity.id
_entity.type
_entity.pdbx_description
1 polymer ?
#
loop_
_entity_poly.entity_id
_entity_poly.type
_entity_poly.pdbx_seq_one_letter_code
_entity_poly.pdbx_strand_id
1 'polypeptide(L)'
;MGLARHPYGPAPALVAVLLLIGTAGWTLEASTRIAAAISDRLATQDAEVRRLYEAHGSRPLWVDETGRPDADADEALALLSTASDDGLLPETYLQAALSRQAGALREAGDVPADAAAAFDIALSRSVLRYVTHLHVGRLDPRRLGFALVVPAESHDFAADVRAAVERRRVAQLREEFAPRLVQYQALRAALVRYRALAADSARLQPPSASTTVRPGERYPEIARLRDILNALGDLDGHAPARADASPDTGALYDGALVEGVRRFQARHGLEPDGIIGRATQQALRVPLAWRVRQLELALERLRWLPDFDTRRLVLVNIPMFHLWGWNAATPGTPPVVSMRAIVGRALDTETPVFVADMQQVVFRPYWNVPRSILVNEMLPRIARDPRYLDREALEIVRGGADDAVRVPLSADAVDGLRNGTLRLRQRPGPQNALGRVKFLFPNSNDVYMHDTPSQSLFSRARRDFSHGCVRVQDPLTLAAWALQDLPDWTRDRVEEAMAGAGGPEVVDLPQPVRVMLLYSTAAVTPRDGMVHFAPDIYRHDTRLDAALRGMPSPP
;
A
#
# COMPACT_ATOMS: atom_id res chain seq x y z
N MET A 1 -25.29 95.76 10.44
CA MET A 1 -26.47 95.72 11.32
C MET A 1 -26.98 94.29 11.29
N GLY A 2 -27.16 93.65 12.48
CA GLY A 2 -27.94 92.44 12.67
C GLY A 2 -27.21 91.11 12.61
N LEU A 3 -26.44 90.78 13.67
CA LEU A 3 -25.93 89.43 13.96
C LEU A 3 -27.07 88.58 14.54
N ALA A 4 -27.33 87.43 13.96
CA ALA A 4 -28.14 86.36 14.56
C ALA A 4 -27.26 85.20 14.94
N ARG A 5 -27.20 84.90 16.23
CA ARG A 5 -26.51 83.76 16.82
C ARG A 5 -27.45 82.52 16.76
N HIS A 6 -26.90 81.37 16.26
CA HIS A 6 -27.52 80.04 16.47
C HIS A 6 -26.77 79.32 17.58
N PRO A 7 -27.46 78.58 18.49
CA PRO A 7 -26.82 77.76 19.51
C PRO A 7 -26.60 76.36 19.00
N TYR A 8 -25.39 75.86 19.11
CA TYR A 8 -25.03 74.44 18.95
C TYR A 8 -25.39 73.71 20.23
N GLY A 9 -26.25 72.67 20.12
CA GLY A 9 -26.46 71.68 21.16
C GLY A 9 -25.40 70.53 21.04
N PRO A 10 -25.04 69.85 22.13
CA PRO A 10 -24.02 68.82 22.10
C PRO A 10 -24.58 67.55 21.48
N ALA A 11 -23.69 66.92 20.64
CA ALA A 11 -23.92 65.76 19.84
C ALA A 11 -24.03 64.46 20.66
N PRO A 12 -24.59 63.36 20.08
CA PRO A 12 -24.81 62.08 20.75
C PRO A 12 -23.54 61.15 20.59
N ALA A 13 -22.40 61.60 21.12
CA ALA A 13 -21.18 60.77 21.07
C ALA A 13 -21.03 59.76 22.24
N LEU A 14 -21.83 59.90 23.30
CA LEU A 14 -21.73 59.03 24.49
C LEU A 14 -22.49 57.70 24.38
N VAL A 15 -23.51 57.60 23.51
CA VAL A 15 -24.33 56.36 23.41
C VAL A 15 -23.66 55.28 22.57
N ALA A 16 -22.84 55.66 21.58
CA ALA A 16 -22.12 54.68 20.74
C ALA A 16 -20.95 54.00 21.48
N VAL A 17 -20.28 54.67 22.43
CA VAL A 17 -19.16 54.12 23.23
C VAL A 17 -19.69 53.17 24.30
N LEU A 18 -20.85 53.38 24.89
CA LEU A 18 -21.45 52.46 25.88
C LEU A 18 -22.01 51.19 25.25
N LEU A 19 -22.47 51.20 24.00
CA LEU A 19 -22.90 50.00 23.27
C LEU A 19 -21.69 49.11 22.86
N LEU A 20 -20.55 49.69 22.48
CA LEU A 20 -19.31 48.95 22.15
C LEU A 20 -18.65 48.33 23.39
N ILE A 21 -18.69 48.96 24.53
CA ILE A 21 -18.15 48.43 25.80
C ILE A 21 -19.07 47.31 26.35
N GLY A 22 -20.38 47.40 26.18
CA GLY A 22 -21.36 46.39 26.57
C GLY A 22 -21.19 45.10 25.78
N THR A 23 -21.06 45.14 24.46
CA THR A 23 -20.90 43.95 23.62
C THR A 23 -19.57 43.27 23.86
N ALA A 24 -18.45 43.99 24.01
CA ALA A 24 -17.13 43.42 24.32
C ALA A 24 -17.07 42.73 25.70
N GLY A 25 -17.80 43.22 26.69
CA GLY A 25 -17.90 42.58 28.01
C GLY A 25 -18.65 41.24 28.00
N TRP A 26 -19.73 41.16 27.23
CA TRP A 26 -20.55 39.96 27.11
C TRP A 26 -19.85 38.85 26.32
N THR A 27 -19.10 39.17 25.26
CA THR A 27 -18.33 38.18 24.46
C THR A 27 -17.14 37.61 25.24
N LEU A 28 -16.43 38.42 26.01
CA LEU A 28 -15.34 37.95 26.87
C LEU A 28 -15.81 37.00 27.98
N GLU A 29 -17.00 37.24 28.53
CA GLU A 29 -17.62 36.39 29.54
C GLU A 29 -18.10 35.05 28.93
N ALA A 30 -18.66 35.05 27.73
CA ALA A 30 -19.06 33.82 27.01
C ALA A 30 -17.86 32.96 26.64
N SER A 31 -16.79 33.52 26.09
CA SER A 31 -15.55 32.82 25.79
C SER A 31 -14.90 32.18 27.03
N THR A 32 -14.93 32.87 28.17
CA THR A 32 -14.42 32.35 29.44
C THR A 32 -15.26 31.15 29.94
N ARG A 33 -16.59 31.20 29.79
CA ARG A 33 -17.47 30.08 30.15
C ARG A 33 -17.25 28.86 29.26
N ILE A 34 -17.02 29.04 27.95
CA ILE A 34 -16.70 27.94 27.03
C ILE A 34 -15.35 27.30 27.40
N ALA A 35 -14.32 28.09 27.67
CA ALA A 35 -13.03 27.61 28.09
C ALA A 35 -13.10 26.81 29.39
N ALA A 36 -13.88 27.25 30.38
CA ALA A 36 -14.13 26.50 31.61
C ALA A 36 -14.84 25.17 31.32
N ALA A 37 -15.89 25.18 30.50
CA ALA A 37 -16.61 23.96 30.11
C ALA A 37 -15.71 22.96 29.31
N ILE A 38 -14.77 23.44 28.52
CA ILE A 38 -13.73 22.60 27.88
C ILE A 38 -12.84 21.99 28.97
N SER A 39 -12.27 22.80 29.85
CA SER A 39 -11.37 22.36 30.91
C SER A 39 -11.99 21.26 31.78
N ASP A 40 -13.25 21.41 32.18
CA ASP A 40 -13.97 20.42 32.98
C ASP A 40 -14.11 19.05 32.29
N ARG A 41 -14.15 19.04 30.94
CA ARG A 41 -14.29 17.82 30.14
C ARG A 41 -12.97 17.15 29.78
N LEU A 42 -11.83 17.84 29.90
CA LEU A 42 -10.53 17.32 29.46
C LEU A 42 -10.11 16.06 30.21
N ALA A 43 -10.42 15.92 31.49
CA ALA A 43 -10.06 14.77 32.31
C ALA A 43 -10.55 13.42 31.72
N THR A 44 -11.66 13.44 30.98
CA THR A 44 -12.28 12.25 30.37
C THR A 44 -11.85 12.02 28.92
N GLN A 45 -11.04 12.90 28.34
CA GLN A 45 -10.57 12.79 26.95
C GLN A 45 -9.30 11.92 26.85
N ASP A 46 -9.01 11.45 25.63
CA ASP A 46 -7.74 10.80 25.34
C ASP A 46 -6.54 11.78 25.47
N ALA A 47 -5.33 11.22 25.55
CA ALA A 47 -4.12 12.01 25.82
C ALA A 47 -3.83 13.06 24.74
N GLU A 48 -4.16 12.79 23.48
CA GLU A 48 -3.89 13.71 22.36
C GLU A 48 -4.83 14.92 22.41
N VAL A 49 -6.10 14.71 22.65
CA VAL A 49 -7.08 15.79 22.84
C VAL A 49 -6.70 16.64 24.05
N ARG A 50 -6.30 16.03 25.16
CA ARG A 50 -5.81 16.78 26.34
C ARG A 50 -4.62 17.65 25.99
N ARG A 51 -3.58 17.11 25.35
CA ARG A 51 -2.39 17.88 24.94
C ARG A 51 -2.75 19.07 24.04
N LEU A 52 -3.68 18.84 23.09
CA LEU A 52 -4.13 19.90 22.17
C LEU A 52 -4.67 21.11 22.93
N TYR A 53 -5.58 20.89 23.89
CA TYR A 53 -6.21 21.96 24.63
C TYR A 53 -5.35 22.54 25.76
N GLU A 54 -4.58 21.71 26.47
CA GLU A 54 -3.65 22.18 27.50
C GLU A 54 -2.61 23.15 26.90
N ALA A 55 -2.06 22.83 25.74
CA ALA A 55 -1.14 23.70 25.02
C ALA A 55 -1.81 24.98 24.45
N HIS A 56 -3.15 24.96 24.27
CA HIS A 56 -3.94 26.11 23.81
C HIS A 56 -4.57 26.91 24.96
N GLY A 57 -4.32 26.54 26.22
CA GLY A 57 -4.89 27.20 27.40
C GLY A 57 -6.39 26.98 27.55
N SER A 58 -6.87 25.80 27.18
CA SER A 58 -8.30 25.39 27.16
C SER A 58 -9.23 26.30 26.36
N ARG A 59 -8.69 27.18 25.51
CA ARG A 59 -9.50 28.02 24.62
C ARG A 59 -10.15 27.17 23.51
N PRO A 60 -11.36 27.54 23.04
CA PRO A 60 -11.97 26.88 21.91
C PRO A 60 -11.11 27.05 20.64
N LEU A 61 -11.15 26.04 19.76
CA LEU A 61 -10.42 25.98 18.49
C LEU A 61 -11.32 26.19 17.27
N TRP A 62 -12.61 25.86 17.40
CA TRP A 62 -13.55 25.76 16.29
C TRP A 62 -14.82 26.61 16.45
N VAL A 63 -14.93 27.31 17.56
CA VAL A 63 -16.07 28.22 17.78
C VAL A 63 -15.61 29.63 18.14
N ASP A 64 -16.39 30.60 17.72
CA ASP A 64 -16.16 32.00 18.02
C ASP A 64 -16.50 32.35 19.49
N GLU A 65 -16.34 33.61 19.86
CA GLU A 65 -16.63 34.13 21.18
C GLU A 65 -18.10 33.96 21.62
N THR A 66 -19.02 33.74 20.69
CA THR A 66 -20.44 33.49 20.95
C THR A 66 -20.80 32.01 21.03
N GLY A 67 -19.82 31.12 20.82
CA GLY A 67 -19.99 29.66 20.80
C GLY A 67 -20.49 29.10 19.47
N ARG A 68 -20.51 29.90 18.40
CA ARG A 68 -20.90 29.46 17.06
C ARG A 68 -19.68 28.94 16.28
N PRO A 69 -19.86 27.87 15.49
CA PRO A 69 -18.80 27.37 14.61
C PRO A 69 -18.25 28.46 13.69
N ASP A 70 -16.95 28.63 13.67
CA ASP A 70 -16.22 29.61 12.87
C ASP A 70 -15.77 29.05 11.50
N ALA A 71 -14.94 29.79 10.77
CA ALA A 71 -14.45 29.40 9.45
C ALA A 71 -13.52 28.19 9.52
N ASP A 72 -12.70 28.06 10.57
CA ASP A 72 -11.81 26.92 10.76
C ASP A 72 -12.62 25.63 11.03
N ALA A 73 -13.78 25.72 11.69
CA ALA A 73 -14.73 24.62 11.81
C ALA A 73 -15.28 24.18 10.44
N ASP A 74 -15.60 25.13 9.55
CA ASP A 74 -16.07 24.81 8.21
C ASP A 74 -14.99 24.09 7.39
N GLU A 75 -13.75 24.55 7.45
CA GLU A 75 -12.61 23.89 6.82
C GLU A 75 -12.40 22.49 7.39
N ALA A 76 -12.50 22.31 8.71
CA ALA A 76 -12.35 20.99 9.36
C ALA A 76 -13.48 20.03 8.94
N LEU A 77 -14.73 20.47 8.89
CA LEU A 77 -15.85 19.65 8.41
C LEU A 77 -15.72 19.28 6.94
N ALA A 78 -15.27 20.22 6.10
CA ALA A 78 -14.95 19.96 4.70
C ALA A 78 -13.80 18.95 4.57
N LEU A 79 -12.73 19.11 5.35
CA LEU A 79 -11.61 18.16 5.41
C LEU A 79 -12.10 16.74 5.73
N LEU A 80 -12.91 16.57 6.77
CA LEU A 80 -13.45 15.27 7.15
C LEU A 80 -14.36 14.66 6.07
N SER A 81 -15.05 15.46 5.27
CA SER A 81 -15.87 14.98 4.16
C SER A 81 -15.05 14.36 3.04
N THR A 82 -13.79 14.81 2.86
CA THR A 82 -12.86 14.26 1.85
C THR A 82 -12.21 12.95 2.26
N ALA A 83 -12.43 12.46 3.48
CA ALA A 83 -11.83 11.21 3.97
C ALA A 83 -12.08 10.02 3.04
N SER A 84 -13.24 10.00 2.38
CA SER A 84 -13.57 8.96 1.41
C SER A 84 -12.56 8.87 0.26
N ASP A 85 -12.02 9.98 -0.23
CA ASP A 85 -11.06 9.97 -1.35
C ASP A 85 -9.74 9.26 -1.00
N ASP A 86 -9.44 9.17 0.29
CA ASP A 86 -8.29 8.46 0.83
C ASP A 86 -8.62 7.02 1.25
N GLY A 87 -9.81 6.52 0.90
CA GLY A 87 -10.26 5.18 1.30
C GLY A 87 -10.58 5.06 2.80
N LEU A 88 -10.76 6.19 3.47
CA LEU A 88 -11.23 6.28 4.84
C LEU A 88 -12.75 6.49 4.86
N LEU A 89 -13.42 6.16 5.98
CA LEU A 89 -14.86 6.26 6.10
C LEU A 89 -15.23 7.54 6.85
N PRO A 90 -15.93 8.52 6.26
CA PRO A 90 -16.33 9.77 6.92
C PRO A 90 -17.12 9.53 8.22
N GLU A 91 -17.87 8.42 8.30
CA GLU A 91 -18.62 8.02 9.50
C GLU A 91 -17.72 7.74 10.70
N THR A 92 -16.49 7.28 10.46
CA THR A 92 -15.47 7.07 11.51
C THR A 92 -15.09 8.36 12.23
N TYR A 93 -15.25 9.48 11.54
CA TYR A 93 -14.92 10.83 12.01
C TYR A 93 -16.16 11.64 12.35
N LEU A 94 -17.32 11.02 12.49
CA LEU A 94 -18.60 11.64 12.87
C LEU A 94 -19.02 12.83 11.98
N GLN A 95 -18.51 12.90 10.73
CA GLN A 95 -18.62 14.07 9.85
C GLN A 95 -20.06 14.56 9.72
N ALA A 96 -21.02 13.69 9.36
CA ALA A 96 -22.41 14.08 9.18
C ALA A 96 -23.10 14.53 10.48
N ALA A 97 -22.73 13.94 11.62
CA ALA A 97 -23.25 14.32 12.92
C ALA A 97 -22.73 15.70 13.34
N LEU A 98 -21.44 15.94 13.17
CA LEU A 98 -20.78 17.22 13.46
C LEU A 98 -21.30 18.33 12.54
N SER A 99 -21.55 18.07 11.25
CA SER A 99 -22.15 19.05 10.34
C SER A 99 -23.55 19.46 10.78
N ARG A 100 -24.39 18.49 11.20
CA ARG A 100 -25.73 18.82 11.76
C ARG A 100 -25.62 19.61 13.05
N GLN A 101 -24.72 19.26 13.95
CA GLN A 101 -24.49 19.96 15.20
C GLN A 101 -24.01 21.39 14.95
N ALA A 102 -23.11 21.61 14.00
CA ALA A 102 -22.65 22.94 13.59
C ALA A 102 -23.81 23.80 13.07
N GLY A 103 -24.70 23.25 12.24
CA GLY A 103 -25.90 23.92 11.77
C GLY A 103 -26.81 24.35 12.94
N ALA A 104 -27.10 23.45 13.87
CA ALA A 104 -27.91 23.73 15.03
C ALA A 104 -27.35 24.85 15.94
N LEU A 105 -25.99 24.85 16.14
CA LEU A 105 -25.35 25.91 16.92
C LEU A 105 -25.40 27.28 16.22
N ARG A 106 -25.38 27.32 14.89
CA ARG A 106 -25.50 28.58 14.11
C ARG A 106 -26.91 29.16 14.16
N GLU A 107 -27.93 28.31 14.18
CA GLU A 107 -29.33 28.71 14.22
C GLU A 107 -29.84 29.08 15.64
N ALA A 108 -29.09 28.68 16.67
CA ALA A 108 -29.46 28.96 18.06
C ALA A 108 -29.44 30.46 18.37
N GLY A 109 -30.45 30.94 19.09
CA GLY A 109 -30.50 32.34 19.57
C GLY A 109 -29.38 32.60 20.61
N ASP A 110 -29.29 31.75 21.63
CA ASP A 110 -28.21 31.70 22.64
C ASP A 110 -27.58 30.32 22.61
N VAL A 111 -26.24 30.26 22.58
CA VAL A 111 -25.48 29.00 22.53
C VAL A 111 -25.01 28.65 23.93
N PRO A 112 -25.50 27.55 24.53
CA PRO A 112 -24.98 27.09 25.82
C PRO A 112 -23.50 26.78 25.74
N ALA A 113 -22.70 27.29 26.69
CA ALA A 113 -21.25 27.05 26.74
C ALA A 113 -20.90 25.55 26.72
N ASP A 114 -21.70 24.72 27.36
CA ASP A 114 -21.59 23.27 27.37
C ASP A 114 -21.79 22.63 26.00
N ALA A 115 -22.69 23.14 25.18
CA ALA A 115 -22.95 22.66 23.82
C ALA A 115 -21.80 23.05 22.88
N ALA A 116 -21.32 24.29 22.98
CA ALA A 116 -20.15 24.77 22.24
C ALA A 116 -18.88 23.96 22.57
N ALA A 117 -18.60 23.76 23.86
CA ALA A 117 -17.47 22.97 24.33
C ALA A 117 -17.54 21.49 23.85
N ALA A 118 -18.72 20.89 23.91
CA ALA A 118 -18.91 19.52 23.43
C ALA A 118 -18.66 19.37 21.93
N PHE A 119 -19.12 20.33 21.11
CA PHE A 119 -18.86 20.38 19.67
C PHE A 119 -17.37 20.56 19.39
N ASP A 120 -16.74 21.54 20.03
CA ASP A 120 -15.33 21.90 19.84
C ASP A 120 -14.41 20.70 20.14
N ILE A 121 -14.60 20.01 21.25
CA ILE A 121 -13.86 18.80 21.61
C ILE A 121 -14.16 17.65 20.64
N ALA A 122 -15.40 17.46 20.21
CA ALA A 122 -15.76 16.38 19.30
C ALA A 122 -15.15 16.58 17.91
N LEU A 123 -15.12 17.81 17.41
CA LEU A 123 -14.46 18.15 16.15
C LEU A 123 -12.94 17.97 16.25
N SER A 124 -12.30 18.45 17.33
CA SER A 124 -10.87 18.23 17.60
C SER A 124 -10.50 16.76 17.59
N ARG A 125 -11.26 15.93 18.30
CA ARG A 125 -11.04 14.48 18.33
C ARG A 125 -11.16 13.86 16.94
N SER A 126 -12.13 14.30 16.14
CA SER A 126 -12.36 13.80 14.79
C SER A 126 -11.25 14.20 13.84
N VAL A 127 -10.76 15.44 13.91
CA VAL A 127 -9.63 15.93 13.11
C VAL A 127 -8.34 15.20 13.49
N LEU A 128 -8.01 15.11 14.79
CA LEU A 128 -6.84 14.37 15.27
C LEU A 128 -6.86 12.91 14.80
N ARG A 129 -7.98 12.23 14.96
CA ARG A 129 -8.16 10.85 14.48
C ARG A 129 -7.98 10.75 12.98
N TYR A 130 -8.50 11.71 12.20
CA TYR A 130 -8.37 11.72 10.75
C TYR A 130 -6.91 11.88 10.32
N VAL A 131 -6.19 12.87 10.82
CA VAL A 131 -4.79 13.11 10.44
C VAL A 131 -3.89 11.95 10.86
N THR A 132 -4.12 11.38 12.05
CA THR A 132 -3.42 10.17 12.50
C THR A 132 -3.67 9.00 11.55
N HIS A 133 -4.93 8.69 11.24
CA HIS A 133 -5.26 7.60 10.33
C HIS A 133 -4.76 7.84 8.90
N LEU A 134 -4.70 9.09 8.46
CA LEU A 134 -4.19 9.46 7.15
C LEU A 134 -2.68 9.26 7.05
N HIS A 135 -1.95 9.53 8.15
CA HIS A 135 -0.48 9.42 8.19
C HIS A 135 0.03 8.01 8.43
N VAL A 136 -0.50 7.33 9.46
CA VAL A 136 0.03 6.02 9.91
C VAL A 136 -0.88 4.83 9.63
N GLY A 137 -2.09 5.09 9.07
CA GLY A 137 -3.11 4.06 8.86
C GLY A 137 -3.99 3.84 10.10
N ARG A 138 -5.01 3.00 9.92
CA ARG A 138 -6.03 2.70 10.95
C ARG A 138 -5.63 1.56 11.88
N LEU A 139 -4.68 0.72 11.43
CA LEU A 139 -4.24 -0.47 12.14
C LEU A 139 -2.72 -0.55 12.19
N ASP A 140 -2.19 -1.02 13.31
CA ASP A 140 -0.79 -1.41 13.40
C ASP A 140 -0.53 -2.68 12.57
N PRO A 141 0.33 -2.63 11.52
CA PRO A 141 0.62 -3.77 10.66
C PRO A 141 1.19 -4.97 11.40
N ARG A 142 1.84 -4.77 12.56
CA ARG A 142 2.40 -5.84 13.40
C ARG A 142 1.31 -6.78 13.93
N ARG A 143 0.08 -6.28 14.15
CA ARG A 143 -1.08 -7.10 14.54
C ARG A 143 -1.54 -8.07 13.44
N LEU A 144 -1.12 -7.81 12.20
CA LEU A 144 -1.38 -8.67 11.04
C LEU A 144 -0.18 -9.54 10.67
N GLY A 145 0.88 -9.54 11.50
CA GLY A 145 2.11 -10.30 11.26
C GLY A 145 3.09 -9.65 10.30
N PHE A 146 2.93 -8.36 9.95
CA PHE A 146 3.86 -7.65 9.08
C PHE A 146 4.97 -6.99 9.91
N ALA A 147 6.22 -7.25 9.54
CA ALA A 147 7.40 -6.67 10.20
C ALA A 147 7.71 -5.27 9.61
N LEU A 148 6.75 -4.35 9.72
CA LEU A 148 6.89 -2.97 9.30
C LEU A 148 6.96 -2.06 10.54
N VAL A 149 7.90 -1.11 10.52
CA VAL A 149 8.00 -0.05 11.53
C VAL A 149 7.18 1.12 11.05
N VAL A 150 6.08 1.41 11.74
CA VAL A 150 5.20 2.54 11.40
C VAL A 150 5.83 3.84 11.92
N PRO A 151 5.88 4.92 11.13
CA PRO A 151 6.54 6.19 11.49
C PRO A 151 5.80 6.99 12.60
N ALA A 152 4.91 6.40 13.36
CA ALA A 152 4.02 7.08 14.30
C ALA A 152 4.72 7.85 15.44
N GLU A 153 5.97 7.48 15.76
CA GLU A 153 6.65 7.98 16.98
C GLU A 153 7.28 9.38 16.80
N SER A 154 7.29 9.94 15.59
CA SER A 154 7.96 11.20 15.27
C SER A 154 7.04 12.43 15.15
N HIS A 155 5.72 12.25 15.21
CA HIS A 155 4.77 13.34 15.02
C HIS A 155 3.98 13.65 16.28
N ASP A 156 3.93 14.95 16.64
CA ASP A 156 2.97 15.48 17.62
C ASP A 156 1.75 16.05 16.87
N PHE A 157 0.81 15.15 16.52
CA PHE A 157 -0.39 15.52 15.79
C PHE A 157 -1.20 16.61 16.50
N ALA A 158 -1.16 16.68 17.83
CA ALA A 158 -1.85 17.72 18.59
C ALA A 158 -1.20 19.10 18.34
N ALA A 159 0.14 19.17 18.35
CA ALA A 159 0.85 20.41 18.02
C ALA A 159 0.62 20.84 16.56
N ASP A 160 0.61 19.89 15.63
CA ASP A 160 0.44 20.15 14.20
C ASP A 160 -0.98 20.67 13.91
N VAL A 161 -2.02 20.03 14.45
CA VAL A 161 -3.41 20.50 14.31
C VAL A 161 -3.61 21.89 14.92
N ARG A 162 -3.06 22.13 16.13
CA ARG A 162 -3.08 23.45 16.75
C ARG A 162 -2.41 24.49 15.87
N ALA A 163 -1.21 24.21 15.35
CA ALA A 163 -0.49 25.12 14.47
C ALA A 163 -1.26 25.40 13.16
N ALA A 164 -2.00 24.42 12.64
CA ALA A 164 -2.84 24.60 11.45
C ALA A 164 -4.02 25.55 11.72
N VAL A 165 -4.68 25.42 12.86
CA VAL A 165 -5.77 26.34 13.29
C VAL A 165 -5.19 27.76 13.50
N GLU A 166 -4.11 27.91 14.29
CA GLU A 166 -3.48 29.20 14.56
C GLU A 166 -3.05 29.95 13.28
N ARG A 167 -2.69 29.19 12.22
CA ARG A 167 -2.25 29.74 10.93
C ARG A 167 -3.37 29.78 9.89
N ARG A 168 -4.60 29.39 10.23
CA ARG A 168 -5.75 29.25 9.31
C ARG A 168 -5.42 28.42 8.07
N ARG A 169 -4.90 27.21 8.30
CA ARG A 169 -4.47 26.26 7.25
C ARG A 169 -5.03 24.85 7.45
N VAL A 170 -6.19 24.74 8.08
CA VAL A 170 -6.83 23.45 8.38
C VAL A 170 -7.04 22.61 7.11
N ALA A 171 -7.43 23.24 6.01
CA ALA A 171 -7.58 22.56 4.72
C ALA A 171 -6.29 21.90 4.20
N GLN A 172 -5.10 22.40 4.60
CA GLN A 172 -3.81 21.87 4.15
C GLN A 172 -3.37 20.61 4.90
N LEU A 173 -3.99 20.29 6.05
CA LEU A 173 -3.65 19.10 6.85
C LEU A 173 -3.69 17.79 6.02
N ARG A 174 -4.60 17.69 5.06
CA ARG A 174 -4.67 16.54 4.18
C ARG A 174 -3.39 16.33 3.37
N GLU A 175 -2.89 17.38 2.74
CA GLU A 175 -1.68 17.32 1.91
C GLU A 175 -0.42 17.17 2.74
N GLU A 176 -0.43 17.68 3.97
CA GLU A 176 0.68 17.58 4.90
C GLU A 176 0.87 16.15 5.42
N PHE A 177 -0.24 15.46 5.76
CA PHE A 177 -0.21 14.14 6.38
C PHE A 177 -0.44 12.97 5.42
N ALA A 178 -0.98 13.19 4.21
CA ALA A 178 -1.11 12.11 3.24
C ALA A 178 0.26 11.62 2.74
N PRO A 179 0.44 10.31 2.52
CA PRO A 179 1.67 9.78 1.95
C PRO A 179 2.03 10.47 0.63
N ARG A 180 3.25 10.98 0.53
CA ARG A 180 3.76 11.71 -0.66
C ARG A 180 4.16 10.79 -1.81
N LEU A 181 3.68 9.57 -1.80
CA LEU A 181 3.96 8.56 -2.82
C LEU A 181 3.14 8.81 -4.08
N VAL A 182 3.78 8.80 -5.26
CA VAL A 182 3.05 8.83 -6.55
C VAL A 182 2.01 7.73 -6.62
N GLN A 183 2.35 6.54 -6.12
CA GLN A 183 1.44 5.41 -6.04
C GLN A 183 0.19 5.69 -5.20
N TYR A 184 0.32 6.43 -4.09
CA TYR A 184 -0.81 6.82 -3.26
C TYR A 184 -1.77 7.75 -4.00
N GLN A 185 -1.24 8.77 -4.68
CA GLN A 185 -2.04 9.70 -5.48
C GLN A 185 -2.72 9.00 -6.66
N ALA A 186 -2.01 8.10 -7.34
CA ALA A 186 -2.56 7.33 -8.44
C ALA A 186 -3.68 6.38 -7.99
N LEU A 187 -3.52 5.72 -6.84
CA LEU A 187 -4.57 4.87 -6.26
C LEU A 187 -5.79 5.67 -5.79
N ARG A 188 -5.60 6.89 -5.26
CA ARG A 188 -6.72 7.79 -4.94
C ARG A 188 -7.53 8.15 -6.18
N ALA A 189 -6.87 8.55 -7.24
CA ALA A 189 -7.55 8.84 -8.52
C ALA A 189 -8.30 7.61 -9.06
N ALA A 190 -7.69 6.44 -8.95
CA ALA A 190 -8.31 5.18 -9.29
C ALA A 190 -9.52 4.86 -8.42
N LEU A 191 -9.44 5.12 -7.10
CA LEU A 191 -10.55 4.89 -6.16
C LEU A 191 -11.79 5.72 -6.53
N VAL A 192 -11.61 7.00 -6.83
CA VAL A 192 -12.70 7.87 -7.29
C VAL A 192 -13.37 7.29 -8.54
N ARG A 193 -12.56 6.88 -9.54
CA ARG A 193 -13.06 6.27 -10.78
C ARG A 193 -13.82 4.97 -10.50
N TYR A 194 -13.26 4.06 -9.72
CA TYR A 194 -13.88 2.76 -9.45
C TYR A 194 -15.15 2.87 -8.58
N ARG A 195 -15.25 3.88 -7.71
CA ARG A 195 -16.50 4.18 -6.99
C ARG A 195 -17.60 4.63 -7.92
N ALA A 196 -17.29 5.48 -8.89
CA ALA A 196 -18.26 5.88 -9.93
C ALA A 196 -18.72 4.66 -10.74
N LEU A 197 -17.82 3.76 -11.15
CA LEU A 197 -18.16 2.52 -11.83
C LEU A 197 -19.01 1.59 -10.95
N ALA A 198 -18.71 1.48 -9.67
CA ALA A 198 -19.46 0.65 -8.73
C ALA A 198 -20.89 1.19 -8.49
N ALA A 199 -21.08 2.51 -8.50
CA ALA A 199 -22.40 3.14 -8.41
C ALA A 199 -23.27 2.83 -9.64
N ASP A 200 -22.66 2.66 -10.83
CA ASP A 200 -23.35 2.29 -12.09
C ASP A 200 -23.31 0.77 -12.36
N SER A 201 -23.03 -0.05 -11.35
CA SER A 201 -22.85 -1.51 -11.48
C SER A 201 -24.06 -2.24 -12.06
N ALA A 202 -25.28 -1.71 -11.87
CA ALA A 202 -26.50 -2.28 -12.46
C ALA A 202 -26.45 -2.28 -13.99
N ARG A 203 -25.79 -1.29 -14.61
CA ARG A 203 -25.58 -1.15 -16.05
C ARG A 203 -24.39 -1.99 -16.53
N LEU A 204 -23.35 -2.11 -15.71
CA LEU A 204 -22.09 -2.77 -16.05
C LEU A 204 -22.10 -4.25 -15.65
N GLN A 205 -23.08 -5.00 -16.16
CA GLN A 205 -23.18 -6.44 -15.85
C GLN A 205 -22.13 -7.23 -16.65
N PRO A 206 -21.28 -8.04 -15.96
CA PRO A 206 -20.33 -8.89 -16.66
C PRO A 206 -21.06 -9.99 -17.44
N PRO A 207 -20.41 -10.56 -18.49
CA PRO A 207 -20.95 -11.71 -19.19
C PRO A 207 -21.28 -12.87 -18.25
N SER A 208 -22.44 -13.49 -18.43
CA SER A 208 -22.97 -14.56 -17.60
C SER A 208 -22.62 -15.97 -18.11
N ALA A 209 -22.35 -16.10 -19.43
CA ALA A 209 -22.01 -17.37 -20.03
C ALA A 209 -20.73 -17.98 -19.44
N SER A 210 -20.76 -19.30 -19.20
CA SER A 210 -19.62 -20.05 -18.66
C SER A 210 -18.85 -20.84 -19.72
N THR A 211 -19.22 -20.71 -20.99
CA THR A 211 -18.52 -21.32 -22.13
C THR A 211 -17.21 -20.61 -22.41
N THR A 212 -16.16 -21.37 -22.73
CA THR A 212 -14.90 -20.80 -23.22
C THR A 212 -15.10 -20.24 -24.62
N VAL A 213 -14.66 -19.01 -24.86
CA VAL A 213 -14.71 -18.34 -26.17
C VAL A 213 -13.30 -17.99 -26.62
N ARG A 214 -12.95 -18.40 -27.85
CA ARG A 214 -11.65 -18.12 -28.47
C ARG A 214 -11.76 -17.02 -29.50
N PRO A 215 -10.65 -16.33 -29.80
CA PRO A 215 -10.59 -15.41 -30.94
C PRO A 215 -11.11 -16.06 -32.22
N GLY A 216 -12.00 -15.35 -32.93
CA GLY A 216 -12.65 -15.84 -34.14
C GLY A 216 -13.96 -16.60 -33.92
N GLU A 217 -14.35 -16.88 -32.69
CA GLU A 217 -15.64 -17.53 -32.38
C GLU A 217 -16.77 -16.49 -32.21
N ARG A 218 -18.02 -16.91 -32.37
CA ARG A 218 -19.19 -16.08 -32.08
C ARG A 218 -19.46 -16.04 -30.59
N TYR A 219 -19.77 -14.83 -30.08
CA TYR A 219 -20.07 -14.64 -28.67
C TYR A 219 -21.39 -13.86 -28.48
N PRO A 220 -22.44 -14.48 -27.97
CA PRO A 220 -23.74 -13.84 -27.78
C PRO A 220 -23.70 -12.62 -26.82
N GLU A 221 -22.82 -12.64 -25.82
CA GLU A 221 -22.70 -11.58 -24.83
C GLU A 221 -21.62 -10.52 -25.17
N ILE A 222 -21.29 -10.37 -26.44
CA ILE A 222 -20.22 -9.47 -26.91
C ILE A 222 -20.49 -8.00 -26.55
N ALA A 223 -21.75 -7.58 -26.51
CA ALA A 223 -22.14 -6.23 -26.12
C ALA A 223 -21.78 -5.95 -24.65
N ARG A 224 -22.14 -6.87 -23.74
CA ARG A 224 -21.77 -6.74 -22.32
C ARG A 224 -20.26 -6.75 -22.09
N LEU A 225 -19.54 -7.61 -22.84
CA LEU A 225 -18.09 -7.63 -22.81
C LEU A 225 -17.49 -6.28 -23.22
N ARG A 226 -18.00 -5.71 -24.30
CA ARG A 226 -17.55 -4.39 -24.79
C ARG A 226 -17.81 -3.29 -23.77
N ASP A 227 -19.01 -3.26 -23.20
CA ASP A 227 -19.39 -2.24 -22.23
C ASP A 227 -18.51 -2.27 -20.99
N ILE A 228 -18.23 -3.45 -20.44
CA ILE A 228 -17.36 -3.57 -19.28
C ILE A 228 -15.89 -3.24 -19.60
N LEU A 229 -15.36 -3.68 -20.75
CA LEU A 229 -13.99 -3.37 -21.16
C LEU A 229 -13.80 -1.87 -21.44
N ASN A 230 -14.80 -1.20 -22.05
CA ASN A 230 -14.80 0.24 -22.23
C ASN A 230 -14.80 0.99 -20.90
N ALA A 231 -15.71 0.62 -19.99
CA ALA A 231 -15.81 1.24 -18.67
C ALA A 231 -14.51 1.10 -17.88
N LEU A 232 -13.89 -0.08 -17.95
CA LEU A 232 -12.62 -0.37 -17.27
C LEU A 232 -11.41 0.29 -17.99
N GLY A 233 -11.55 0.76 -19.24
CA GLY A 233 -10.50 1.39 -20.02
C GLY A 233 -9.59 0.40 -20.75
N ASP A 234 -10.07 -0.83 -20.96
CA ASP A 234 -9.32 -1.86 -21.69
C ASP A 234 -9.55 -1.79 -23.22
N LEU A 235 -10.46 -0.94 -23.69
CA LEU A 235 -10.64 -0.64 -25.12
C LEU A 235 -10.22 0.79 -25.43
N ASP A 236 -9.49 0.99 -26.53
CA ASP A 236 -9.10 2.30 -27.03
C ASP A 236 -10.26 2.94 -27.78
N GLY A 237 -10.84 3.99 -27.20
CA GLY A 237 -11.90 4.79 -27.83
C GLY A 237 -13.24 4.04 -27.98
N HIS A 238 -14.25 4.78 -28.39
CA HIS A 238 -15.54 4.23 -28.77
C HIS A 238 -15.40 3.46 -30.09
N ALA A 239 -14.94 2.20 -30.02
CA ALA A 239 -15.06 1.33 -31.19
C ALA A 239 -16.58 1.17 -31.46
N PRO A 240 -17.11 1.72 -32.55
CA PRO A 240 -18.54 1.66 -32.83
C PRO A 240 -18.98 0.21 -32.87
N ALA A 241 -20.12 -0.09 -32.26
CA ALA A 241 -20.77 -1.36 -32.48
C ALA A 241 -20.96 -1.55 -33.98
N ARG A 242 -20.33 -2.55 -34.60
CA ARG A 242 -20.71 -2.96 -35.93
C ARG A 242 -22.17 -3.35 -35.87
N ALA A 243 -22.99 -2.68 -36.66
CA ALA A 243 -24.44 -2.84 -36.71
C ALA A 243 -24.92 -4.21 -37.23
N ASP A 244 -24.00 -5.11 -37.55
CA ASP A 244 -24.29 -6.35 -38.30
C ASP A 244 -24.55 -7.59 -37.40
N ALA A 245 -24.77 -7.41 -36.10
CA ALA A 245 -25.03 -8.54 -35.22
C ALA A 245 -26.55 -8.84 -35.15
N SER A 246 -26.98 -9.93 -35.74
CA SER A 246 -28.28 -10.53 -35.44
C SER A 246 -28.33 -10.90 -33.94
N PRO A 247 -29.39 -10.55 -33.21
CA PRO A 247 -29.47 -10.80 -31.75
C PRO A 247 -29.30 -12.27 -31.35
N ASP A 248 -29.64 -13.20 -32.22
CA ASP A 248 -29.71 -14.63 -31.92
C ASP A 248 -28.41 -15.42 -32.14
N THR A 249 -27.44 -14.89 -32.92
CA THR A 249 -26.22 -15.65 -33.25
C THR A 249 -24.93 -15.08 -32.66
N GLY A 250 -24.97 -13.92 -32.01
CA GLY A 250 -23.81 -13.21 -31.48
C GLY A 250 -22.90 -12.64 -32.58
N ALA A 251 -22.16 -11.59 -32.25
CA ALA A 251 -21.13 -11.04 -33.12
C ALA A 251 -19.81 -11.82 -33.01
N LEU A 252 -18.93 -11.69 -33.98
CA LEU A 252 -17.62 -12.30 -34.00
C LEU A 252 -16.73 -11.68 -32.90
N TYR A 253 -16.10 -12.51 -32.08
CA TYR A 253 -15.14 -12.10 -31.09
C TYR A 253 -13.75 -11.98 -31.73
N ASP A 254 -13.41 -10.79 -32.22
CA ASP A 254 -12.15 -10.51 -32.94
C ASP A 254 -11.60 -9.11 -32.69
N GLY A 255 -10.48 -8.80 -33.35
CA GLY A 255 -9.90 -7.47 -33.47
C GLY A 255 -9.70 -6.77 -32.12
N ALA A 256 -10.25 -5.57 -31.99
CA ALA A 256 -10.08 -4.72 -30.81
C ALA A 256 -10.59 -5.37 -29.52
N LEU A 257 -11.62 -6.20 -29.59
CA LEU A 257 -12.14 -6.89 -28.39
C LEU A 257 -11.17 -7.94 -27.86
N VAL A 258 -10.48 -8.67 -28.74
CA VAL A 258 -9.44 -9.63 -28.34
C VAL A 258 -8.29 -8.90 -27.65
N GLU A 259 -7.85 -7.77 -28.22
CA GLU A 259 -6.80 -6.95 -27.60
C GLU A 259 -7.26 -6.32 -26.28
N GLY A 260 -8.52 -5.90 -26.18
CA GLY A 260 -9.12 -5.45 -24.92
C GLY A 260 -9.12 -6.54 -23.86
N VAL A 261 -9.49 -7.77 -24.20
CA VAL A 261 -9.43 -8.91 -23.26
C VAL A 261 -7.98 -9.22 -22.88
N ARG A 262 -7.01 -9.17 -23.79
CA ARG A 262 -5.60 -9.36 -23.46
C ARG A 262 -5.09 -8.29 -22.48
N ARG A 263 -5.45 -7.02 -22.67
CA ARG A 263 -5.12 -5.93 -21.72
C ARG A 263 -5.76 -6.18 -20.37
N PHE A 264 -7.05 -6.52 -20.35
CA PHE A 264 -7.75 -6.89 -19.12
C PHE A 264 -7.07 -8.06 -18.41
N GLN A 265 -6.75 -9.14 -19.10
CA GLN A 265 -6.04 -10.31 -18.55
C GLN A 265 -4.70 -9.91 -17.95
N ALA A 266 -3.87 -9.17 -18.68
CA ALA A 266 -2.54 -8.75 -18.25
C ALA A 266 -2.59 -7.98 -16.92
N ARG A 267 -3.52 -7.00 -16.80
CA ARG A 267 -3.64 -6.19 -15.58
C ARG A 267 -4.45 -6.84 -14.46
N HIS A 268 -5.00 -8.03 -14.69
CA HIS A 268 -5.63 -8.86 -13.66
C HIS A 268 -4.81 -10.10 -13.27
N GLY A 269 -3.51 -10.12 -13.66
CA GLY A 269 -2.60 -11.21 -13.30
C GLY A 269 -2.92 -12.53 -13.99
N LEU A 270 -3.58 -12.49 -15.16
CA LEU A 270 -3.91 -13.64 -15.99
C LEU A 270 -2.97 -13.75 -17.19
N GLU A 271 -2.94 -14.92 -17.84
CA GLU A 271 -2.27 -15.11 -19.12
C GLU A 271 -2.97 -14.29 -20.20
N PRO A 272 -2.27 -13.37 -20.90
CA PRO A 272 -2.88 -12.49 -21.89
C PRO A 272 -3.03 -13.18 -23.27
N ASP A 273 -3.74 -14.32 -23.29
CA ASP A 273 -3.96 -15.13 -24.50
C ASP A 273 -5.17 -14.68 -25.34
N GLY A 274 -6.01 -13.81 -24.80
CA GLY A 274 -7.26 -13.36 -25.42
C GLY A 274 -8.39 -14.41 -25.34
N ILE A 275 -8.22 -15.52 -24.63
CA ILE A 275 -9.25 -16.52 -24.47
C ILE A 275 -10.14 -16.15 -23.26
N ILE A 276 -11.46 -16.08 -23.49
CA ILE A 276 -12.43 -15.88 -22.41
C ILE A 276 -12.72 -17.23 -21.75
N GLY A 277 -11.69 -17.77 -21.06
CA GLY A 277 -11.78 -19.00 -20.30
C GLY A 277 -12.28 -18.76 -18.87
N ARG A 278 -12.29 -19.82 -18.04
CA ARG A 278 -12.78 -19.78 -16.66
C ARG A 278 -12.14 -18.67 -15.80
N ALA A 279 -10.82 -18.51 -15.89
CA ALA A 279 -10.11 -17.51 -15.12
C ALA A 279 -10.49 -16.09 -15.52
N THR A 280 -10.58 -15.81 -16.83
CA THR A 280 -11.01 -14.50 -17.36
C THR A 280 -12.45 -14.18 -16.94
N GLN A 281 -13.36 -15.15 -17.03
CA GLN A 281 -14.75 -14.99 -16.59
C GLN A 281 -14.84 -14.71 -15.09
N GLN A 282 -14.09 -15.43 -14.26
CA GLN A 282 -14.03 -15.19 -12.83
C GLN A 282 -13.53 -13.77 -12.51
N ALA A 283 -12.50 -13.29 -13.21
CA ALA A 283 -11.97 -11.94 -13.02
C ALA A 283 -12.95 -10.85 -13.44
N LEU A 284 -13.69 -11.04 -14.56
CA LEU A 284 -14.74 -10.13 -15.02
C LEU A 284 -15.93 -10.07 -14.04
N ARG A 285 -16.24 -11.18 -13.35
CA ARG A 285 -17.34 -11.27 -12.38
C ARG A 285 -17.00 -10.78 -10.98
N VAL A 286 -15.75 -10.40 -10.72
CA VAL A 286 -15.41 -9.79 -9.42
C VAL A 286 -16.19 -8.48 -9.27
N PRO A 287 -17.03 -8.33 -8.22
CA PRO A 287 -17.85 -7.14 -8.04
C PRO A 287 -17.01 -5.88 -8.01
N LEU A 288 -17.44 -4.81 -8.68
CA LEU A 288 -16.76 -3.52 -8.68
C LEU A 288 -16.62 -2.95 -7.25
N ALA A 289 -17.58 -3.21 -6.37
CA ALA A 289 -17.47 -2.86 -4.95
C ALA A 289 -16.27 -3.55 -4.26
N TRP A 290 -15.92 -4.80 -4.66
CA TRP A 290 -14.71 -5.45 -4.16
C TRP A 290 -13.44 -4.82 -4.73
N ARG A 291 -13.45 -4.36 -6.00
CA ARG A 291 -12.32 -3.61 -6.58
C ARG A 291 -12.09 -2.29 -5.84
N VAL A 292 -13.18 -1.57 -5.52
CA VAL A 292 -13.10 -0.40 -4.62
C VAL A 292 -12.44 -0.79 -3.31
N ARG A 293 -12.87 -1.90 -2.70
CA ARG A 293 -12.29 -2.35 -1.43
C ARG A 293 -10.80 -2.70 -1.54
N GLN A 294 -10.36 -3.35 -2.62
CA GLN A 294 -8.93 -3.62 -2.88
C GLN A 294 -8.11 -2.33 -2.96
N LEU A 295 -8.65 -1.27 -3.58
CA LEU A 295 -8.01 0.04 -3.63
C LEU A 295 -7.91 0.69 -2.24
N GLU A 296 -8.97 0.61 -1.43
CA GLU A 296 -8.97 1.11 -0.04
C GLU A 296 -7.94 0.37 0.83
N LEU A 297 -7.84 -0.96 0.70
CA LEU A 297 -6.86 -1.78 1.41
C LEU A 297 -5.41 -1.50 0.93
N ALA A 298 -5.23 -1.20 -0.35
CA ALA A 298 -3.93 -0.79 -0.89
C ALA A 298 -3.51 0.58 -0.33
N LEU A 299 -4.42 1.56 -0.27
CA LEU A 299 -4.17 2.87 0.34
C LEU A 299 -3.82 2.74 1.83
N GLU A 300 -4.53 1.87 2.58
CA GLU A 300 -4.22 1.61 3.98
C GLU A 300 -2.78 1.12 4.15
N ARG A 301 -2.34 0.16 3.32
CA ARG A 301 -0.97 -0.38 3.38
C ARG A 301 0.11 0.62 3.02
N LEU A 302 -0.17 1.57 2.13
CA LEU A 302 0.80 2.60 1.77
C LEU A 302 1.06 3.59 2.91
N ARG A 303 0.13 3.75 3.85
CA ARG A 303 0.33 4.57 5.06
C ARG A 303 1.27 3.94 6.08
N TRP A 304 1.47 2.63 6.01
CA TRP A 304 2.41 1.92 6.90
C TRP A 304 3.86 2.04 6.47
N LEU A 305 4.10 2.57 5.27
CA LEU A 305 5.45 2.69 4.74
C LEU A 305 6.15 3.92 5.33
N PRO A 306 7.45 3.79 5.64
CA PRO A 306 8.24 4.95 6.01
C PRO A 306 8.32 5.92 4.83
N ASP A 307 8.62 7.17 5.11
CA ASP A 307 8.95 8.14 4.07
C ASP A 307 10.11 7.60 3.23
N PHE A 308 9.94 7.67 1.90
CA PHE A 308 11.01 7.30 0.98
C PHE A 308 12.08 8.37 1.00
N ASP A 309 13.27 7.97 1.43
CA ASP A 309 14.46 8.77 1.24
C ASP A 309 14.96 8.66 -0.22
N THR A 310 15.96 9.48 -0.55
CA THR A 310 16.56 9.52 -1.90
C THR A 310 17.42 8.31 -2.23
N ARG A 311 17.46 7.28 -1.39
CA ARG A 311 18.27 6.08 -1.59
C ARG A 311 17.71 5.19 -2.69
N ARG A 312 18.57 4.34 -3.23
CA ARG A 312 18.13 3.27 -4.14
C ARG A 312 17.15 2.33 -3.45
N LEU A 313 16.12 1.95 -4.18
CA LEU A 313 15.03 1.11 -3.68
C LEU A 313 14.75 -0.04 -4.63
N VAL A 314 14.64 -1.25 -4.10
CA VAL A 314 13.98 -2.40 -4.72
C VAL A 314 12.65 -2.65 -4.02
N LEU A 315 11.58 -2.72 -4.79
CA LEU A 315 10.25 -3.05 -4.30
C LEU A 315 9.76 -4.31 -4.99
N VAL A 316 9.41 -5.33 -4.22
CA VAL A 316 8.74 -6.54 -4.69
C VAL A 316 7.29 -6.49 -4.25
N ASN A 317 6.36 -6.46 -5.20
CA ASN A 317 4.95 -6.65 -4.88
C ASN A 317 4.60 -8.14 -5.01
N ILE A 318 4.42 -8.78 -3.88
CA ILE A 318 4.27 -10.24 -3.74
C ILE A 318 3.11 -10.78 -4.60
N PRO A 319 1.84 -10.33 -4.44
CA PRO A 319 0.73 -10.88 -5.22
C PRO A 319 0.77 -10.52 -6.71
N MET A 320 1.53 -9.49 -7.10
CA MET A 320 1.74 -9.13 -8.51
C MET A 320 2.92 -9.89 -9.14
N PHE A 321 3.70 -10.60 -8.33
CA PHE A 321 4.88 -11.33 -8.81
C PHE A 321 5.84 -10.44 -9.60
N HIS A 322 6.08 -9.21 -9.13
CA HIS A 322 6.86 -8.23 -9.86
C HIS A 322 7.82 -7.47 -8.95
N LEU A 323 8.99 -7.16 -9.50
CA LEU A 323 10.05 -6.37 -8.88
C LEU A 323 10.28 -5.11 -9.68
N TRP A 324 10.42 -3.99 -8.98
CA TRP A 324 10.86 -2.69 -9.53
C TRP A 324 12.07 -2.20 -8.75
N GLY A 325 12.95 -1.47 -9.43
CA GLY A 325 14.12 -0.80 -8.82
C GLY A 325 14.24 0.65 -9.27
N TRP A 326 14.59 1.55 -8.35
CA TRP A 326 14.81 2.99 -8.58
C TRP A 326 16.17 3.41 -8.06
N ASN A 327 16.85 4.33 -8.78
CA ASN A 327 18.09 4.97 -8.30
C ASN A 327 17.80 5.97 -7.16
N ALA A 328 16.66 6.65 -7.24
CA ALA A 328 16.10 7.45 -6.17
C ALA A 328 14.58 7.27 -6.21
N ALA A 329 13.98 6.92 -5.09
CA ALA A 329 12.53 6.72 -5.01
C ALA A 329 11.78 8.06 -4.89
N THR A 330 12.12 9.03 -5.74
CA THR A 330 11.46 10.35 -5.78
C THR A 330 10.15 10.27 -6.57
N PRO A 331 9.14 11.06 -6.19
CA PRO A 331 7.87 11.10 -6.91
C PRO A 331 8.05 11.40 -8.40
N GLY A 332 7.40 10.59 -9.26
CA GLY A 332 7.44 10.76 -10.72
C GLY A 332 8.62 10.11 -11.44
N THR A 333 9.61 9.59 -10.71
CA THR A 333 10.74 8.89 -11.35
C THR A 333 10.32 7.48 -11.78
N PRO A 334 10.49 7.10 -13.06
CA PRO A 334 10.21 5.74 -13.49
C PRO A 334 11.23 4.75 -12.91
N PRO A 335 10.86 3.46 -12.73
CA PRO A 335 11.79 2.44 -12.32
C PRO A 335 12.86 2.20 -13.42
N VAL A 336 14.10 2.04 -13.01
CA VAL A 336 15.22 1.69 -13.91
C VAL A 336 15.40 0.19 -14.05
N VAL A 337 14.86 -0.58 -13.09
CA VAL A 337 14.78 -2.04 -13.13
C VAL A 337 13.30 -2.43 -13.02
N SER A 338 12.85 -3.35 -13.89
CA SER A 338 11.49 -3.88 -13.86
C SER A 338 11.49 -5.31 -14.40
N MET A 339 11.09 -6.28 -13.56
CA MET A 339 11.12 -7.69 -13.94
C MET A 339 10.12 -8.53 -13.17
N ARG A 340 9.84 -9.73 -13.68
CA ARG A 340 9.02 -10.71 -13.00
C ARG A 340 9.77 -11.31 -11.80
N ALA A 341 9.00 -11.69 -10.76
CA ALA A 341 9.50 -12.37 -9.57
C ALA A 341 8.71 -13.66 -9.32
N ILE A 342 9.34 -14.63 -8.65
CA ILE A 342 8.69 -15.82 -8.10
C ILE A 342 8.79 -15.71 -6.58
N VAL A 343 7.67 -15.87 -5.89
CA VAL A 343 7.55 -15.72 -4.43
C VAL A 343 7.17 -17.04 -3.76
N GLY A 344 7.09 -17.07 -2.45
CA GLY A 344 6.72 -18.23 -1.64
C GLY A 344 5.31 -18.74 -1.93
N ARG A 345 5.10 -20.03 -1.64
CA ARG A 345 3.78 -20.67 -1.75
C ARG A 345 2.87 -20.18 -0.62
N ALA A 346 1.58 -20.00 -0.95
CA ALA A 346 0.56 -19.79 0.06
C ALA A 346 0.48 -20.98 1.04
N LEU A 347 0.13 -20.67 2.28
CA LEU A 347 -0.15 -21.58 3.39
C LEU A 347 1.08 -22.17 4.12
N ASP A 348 2.19 -22.47 3.44
CA ASP A 348 3.31 -23.17 4.07
C ASP A 348 4.62 -22.36 4.11
N THR A 349 4.87 -21.55 3.08
CA THR A 349 6.14 -20.86 2.88
C THR A 349 5.94 -19.48 2.24
N GLU A 350 5.06 -18.68 2.82
CA GLU A 350 4.77 -17.33 2.35
C GLU A 350 6.05 -16.46 2.36
N THR A 351 6.21 -15.62 1.35
CA THR A 351 7.20 -14.54 1.41
C THR A 351 6.70 -13.48 2.40
N PRO A 352 7.44 -13.18 3.48
CA PRO A 352 7.01 -12.22 4.49
C PRO A 352 7.05 -10.78 3.97
N VAL A 353 6.23 -9.92 4.59
CA VAL A 353 6.19 -8.48 4.31
C VAL A 353 7.10 -7.77 5.31
N PHE A 354 8.16 -7.14 4.82
CA PHE A 354 9.12 -6.37 5.63
C PHE A 354 9.97 -5.43 4.78
N VAL A 355 10.76 -4.60 5.46
CA VAL A 355 11.77 -3.72 4.88
C VAL A 355 13.13 -4.12 5.43
N ALA A 356 14.14 -4.19 4.55
CA ALA A 356 15.53 -4.44 4.90
C ALA A 356 16.47 -3.68 3.96
N ASP A 357 17.77 -3.73 4.23
CA ASP A 357 18.77 -3.10 3.38
C ASP A 357 19.70 -4.17 2.78
N MET A 358 19.74 -4.28 1.45
CA MET A 358 20.66 -5.16 0.72
C MET A 358 22.08 -4.62 0.87
N GLN A 359 22.96 -5.48 1.34
CA GLN A 359 24.33 -5.14 1.67
C GLN A 359 25.34 -5.84 0.77
N GLN A 360 24.98 -7.00 0.20
CA GLN A 360 25.93 -7.83 -0.54
C GLN A 360 25.29 -8.47 -1.78
N VAL A 361 26.10 -8.59 -2.82
CA VAL A 361 25.86 -9.45 -3.98
C VAL A 361 26.85 -10.61 -3.93
N VAL A 362 26.36 -11.85 -4.00
CA VAL A 362 27.19 -13.06 -3.92
C VAL A 362 27.05 -13.83 -5.22
N PHE A 363 28.13 -13.88 -5.99
CA PHE A 363 28.21 -14.66 -7.22
C PHE A 363 28.58 -16.11 -6.90
N ARG A 364 28.08 -17.05 -7.71
CA ARG A 364 28.32 -18.49 -7.58
C ARG A 364 28.12 -19.00 -6.13
N PRO A 365 26.93 -18.73 -5.54
CA PRO A 365 26.71 -19.03 -4.12
C PRO A 365 26.67 -20.54 -3.86
N TYR A 366 27.10 -20.94 -2.67
CA TYR A 366 26.59 -22.17 -2.09
C TYR A 366 25.13 -21.99 -1.68
N TRP A 367 24.30 -23.00 -1.92
CA TRP A 367 22.99 -23.04 -1.32
C TRP A 367 23.02 -23.89 -0.05
N ASN A 368 23.07 -23.26 1.10
CA ASN A 368 22.87 -23.94 2.37
C ASN A 368 21.39 -24.33 2.47
N VAL A 369 21.11 -25.62 2.52
CA VAL A 369 19.75 -26.14 2.51
C VAL A 369 19.06 -25.83 3.84
N PRO A 370 17.93 -25.10 3.84
CA PRO A 370 17.14 -24.85 5.04
C PRO A 370 16.67 -26.17 5.67
N ARG A 371 16.60 -26.19 7.02
CA ARG A 371 16.26 -27.40 7.77
C ARG A 371 14.90 -27.99 7.35
N SER A 372 13.91 -27.16 7.09
CA SER A 372 12.59 -27.60 6.64
C SER A 372 12.65 -28.36 5.30
N ILE A 373 13.41 -27.85 4.34
CA ILE A 373 13.61 -28.50 3.04
C ILE A 373 14.45 -29.78 3.21
N LEU A 374 15.50 -29.71 4.03
CA LEU A 374 16.33 -30.87 4.32
C LEU A 374 15.51 -32.04 4.86
N VAL A 375 14.73 -31.79 5.91
CA VAL A 375 13.99 -32.85 6.62
C VAL A 375 12.80 -33.34 5.80
N ASN A 376 12.04 -32.45 5.23
CA ASN A 376 10.77 -32.81 4.59
C ASN A 376 10.93 -33.30 3.15
N GLU A 377 11.98 -32.87 2.44
CA GLU A 377 12.15 -33.17 1.03
C GLU A 377 13.42 -33.97 0.71
N MET A 378 14.58 -33.56 1.24
CA MET A 378 15.87 -34.13 0.79
C MET A 378 16.27 -35.42 1.50
N LEU A 379 16.11 -35.50 2.82
CA LEU A 379 16.43 -36.73 3.55
C LEU A 379 15.64 -37.95 3.04
N PRO A 380 14.32 -37.84 2.74
CA PRO A 380 13.60 -38.96 2.10
C PRO A 380 14.13 -39.34 0.73
N ARG A 381 14.67 -38.40 -0.07
CA ARG A 381 15.28 -38.67 -1.38
C ARG A 381 16.64 -39.32 -1.24
N ILE A 382 17.48 -38.83 -0.33
CA ILE A 382 18.80 -39.39 -0.03
C ILE A 382 18.67 -40.85 0.46
N ALA A 383 17.67 -41.12 1.31
CA ALA A 383 17.43 -42.48 1.82
C ALA A 383 17.00 -43.47 0.72
N ARG A 384 16.29 -42.98 -0.32
CA ARG A 384 15.87 -43.82 -1.46
C ARG A 384 16.96 -44.01 -2.51
N ASP A 385 17.78 -42.97 -2.73
CA ASP A 385 18.83 -42.99 -3.75
C ASP A 385 20.06 -42.18 -3.24
N PRO A 386 21.09 -42.86 -2.72
CA PRO A 386 22.32 -42.22 -2.28
C PRO A 386 23.05 -41.42 -3.37
N ARG A 387 22.85 -41.76 -4.66
CA ARG A 387 23.43 -41.01 -5.80
C ARG A 387 22.76 -39.66 -6.01
N TYR A 388 21.67 -39.39 -5.30
CA TYR A 388 20.98 -38.10 -5.31
C TYR A 388 21.94 -36.95 -4.94
N LEU A 389 22.85 -37.16 -3.97
CA LEU A 389 23.83 -36.14 -3.57
C LEU A 389 24.73 -35.73 -4.74
N ASP A 390 25.29 -36.72 -5.48
CA ASP A 390 26.20 -36.41 -6.58
C ASP A 390 25.47 -35.82 -7.78
N ARG A 391 24.29 -36.34 -8.10
CA ARG A 391 23.45 -35.84 -9.21
C ARG A 391 23.05 -34.39 -9.02
N GLU A 392 22.71 -34.00 -7.80
CA GLU A 392 22.29 -32.63 -7.48
C GLU A 392 23.45 -31.75 -6.97
N ALA A 393 24.70 -32.20 -7.11
CA ALA A 393 25.88 -31.49 -6.61
C ALA A 393 25.80 -31.11 -5.12
N LEU A 394 25.16 -31.95 -4.31
CA LEU A 394 25.01 -31.77 -2.86
C LEU A 394 26.21 -32.33 -2.11
N GLU A 395 26.54 -31.72 -0.99
CA GLU A 395 27.57 -32.21 -0.07
C GLU A 395 27.14 -32.02 1.40
N ILE A 396 27.48 -33.01 2.21
CA ILE A 396 27.30 -32.95 3.67
C ILE A 396 28.53 -32.27 4.24
N VAL A 397 28.35 -31.31 5.13
CA VAL A 397 29.44 -30.53 5.70
C VAL A 397 29.30 -30.36 7.21
N ARG A 398 30.47 -30.24 7.86
CA ARG A 398 30.60 -29.85 9.28
C ARG A 398 31.27 -28.48 9.33
N GLY A 399 30.88 -27.62 10.27
CA GLY A 399 31.49 -26.30 10.45
C GLY A 399 30.67 -25.15 9.83
N GLY A 400 31.25 -23.96 9.83
CA GLY A 400 30.67 -22.73 9.32
C GLY A 400 30.60 -22.61 7.80
N ALA A 401 30.33 -21.41 7.28
CA ALA A 401 30.25 -21.18 5.84
C ALA A 401 31.64 -21.29 5.17
N ASP A 402 32.65 -20.74 5.83
CA ASP A 402 34.01 -20.58 5.26
C ASP A 402 34.96 -21.71 5.62
N ASP A 403 34.73 -22.42 6.76
CA ASP A 403 35.53 -23.52 7.28
C ASP A 403 34.85 -24.89 7.14
N ALA A 404 33.87 -25.00 6.29
CA ALA A 404 33.07 -26.20 6.12
C ALA A 404 33.88 -27.39 5.57
N VAL A 405 34.02 -28.42 6.38
CA VAL A 405 34.70 -29.68 6.01
C VAL A 405 33.68 -30.67 5.47
N ARG A 406 33.92 -31.21 4.27
CA ARG A 406 33.07 -32.24 3.65
C ARG A 406 33.11 -33.55 4.46
N VAL A 407 31.91 -34.12 4.68
CA VAL A 407 31.74 -35.41 5.37
C VAL A 407 31.13 -36.41 4.37
N PRO A 408 31.73 -37.65 4.25
CA PRO A 408 31.16 -38.69 3.42
C PRO A 408 29.75 -39.11 3.88
N LEU A 409 28.94 -39.59 2.93
CA LEU A 409 27.63 -40.15 3.27
C LEU A 409 27.78 -41.44 4.07
N SER A 410 27.17 -41.51 5.24
CA SER A 410 27.10 -42.67 6.13
C SER A 410 25.81 -42.60 6.96
N ALA A 411 25.48 -43.64 7.69
CA ALA A 411 24.34 -43.61 8.63
C ALA A 411 24.50 -42.48 9.67
N ASP A 412 25.71 -42.35 10.24
CA ASP A 412 26.00 -41.29 11.22
C ASP A 412 25.90 -39.91 10.59
N ALA A 413 26.27 -39.74 9.32
CA ALA A 413 26.12 -38.47 8.62
C ALA A 413 24.63 -38.11 8.40
N VAL A 414 23.80 -39.10 8.07
CA VAL A 414 22.34 -38.90 7.96
C VAL A 414 21.72 -38.50 9.32
N ASP A 415 22.16 -39.15 10.40
CA ASP A 415 21.72 -38.79 11.75
C ASP A 415 22.25 -37.42 12.16
N GLY A 416 23.48 -37.07 11.79
CA GLY A 416 24.05 -35.73 11.94
C GLY A 416 23.23 -34.65 11.19
N LEU A 417 22.74 -34.95 10.01
CA LEU A 417 21.83 -34.06 9.27
C LEU A 417 20.45 -33.91 9.97
N ARG A 418 19.91 -35.03 10.49
CA ARG A 418 18.63 -35.02 11.22
C ARG A 418 18.68 -34.19 12.51
N ASN A 419 19.74 -34.34 13.28
CA ASN A 419 19.91 -33.67 14.57
C ASN A 419 20.53 -32.26 14.44
N GLY A 420 20.99 -31.85 13.24
CA GLY A 420 21.54 -30.53 12.97
C GLY A 420 23.02 -30.35 13.33
N THR A 421 23.76 -31.42 13.66
CA THR A 421 25.23 -31.36 13.88
C THR A 421 25.99 -31.29 12.57
N LEU A 422 25.38 -31.73 11.47
CA LEU A 422 25.86 -31.59 10.09
C LEU A 422 24.83 -30.79 9.27
N ARG A 423 25.31 -30.21 8.17
CA ARG A 423 24.50 -29.43 7.24
C ARG A 423 24.59 -29.99 5.83
N LEU A 424 23.55 -29.81 5.05
CA LEU A 424 23.56 -30.10 3.62
C LEU A 424 23.70 -28.79 2.87
N ARG A 425 24.61 -28.73 1.89
CA ARG A 425 24.72 -27.60 0.98
C ARG A 425 24.86 -28.05 -0.47
N GLN A 426 24.40 -27.26 -1.41
CA GLN A 426 24.61 -27.47 -2.83
C GLN A 426 25.77 -26.61 -3.32
N ARG A 427 26.65 -27.20 -4.10
CA ARG A 427 27.81 -26.52 -4.68
C ARG A 427 27.38 -25.51 -5.75
N PRO A 428 28.20 -24.46 -6.00
CA PRO A 428 28.04 -23.60 -7.17
C PRO A 428 27.97 -24.41 -8.45
N GLY A 429 27.16 -23.96 -9.39
CA GLY A 429 27.04 -24.62 -10.70
C GLY A 429 25.69 -24.39 -11.36
N PRO A 430 25.49 -24.89 -12.59
CA PRO A 430 24.29 -24.61 -13.39
C PRO A 430 22.99 -25.17 -12.79
N GLN A 431 23.11 -26.18 -11.93
CA GLN A 431 21.97 -26.83 -11.25
C GLN A 431 21.69 -26.24 -9.86
N ASN A 432 22.51 -25.29 -9.38
CA ASN A 432 22.32 -24.72 -8.06
C ASN A 432 20.94 -24.04 -7.96
N ALA A 433 20.20 -24.36 -6.90
CA ALA A 433 18.84 -23.83 -6.69
C ALA A 433 18.79 -22.30 -6.60
N LEU A 434 19.91 -21.66 -6.17
CA LEU A 434 20.07 -20.20 -6.12
C LEU A 434 20.57 -19.61 -7.43
N GLY A 435 20.79 -20.44 -8.48
CA GLY A 435 21.38 -19.99 -9.73
C GLY A 435 22.81 -19.47 -9.56
N ARG A 436 23.15 -18.42 -10.28
CA ARG A 436 24.52 -17.87 -10.38
C ARG A 436 24.80 -16.69 -9.45
N VAL A 437 23.74 -16.09 -8.85
CA VAL A 437 23.89 -14.93 -7.97
C VAL A 437 22.76 -14.88 -6.93
N LYS A 438 23.09 -14.43 -5.73
CA LYS A 438 22.12 -14.07 -4.69
C LYS A 438 22.39 -12.66 -4.15
N PHE A 439 21.35 -12.01 -3.66
CA PHE A 439 21.33 -10.66 -3.11
C PHE A 439 20.96 -10.75 -1.64
N LEU A 440 21.88 -10.38 -0.76
CA LEU A 440 21.73 -10.53 0.68
C LEU A 440 21.28 -9.21 1.33
N PHE A 441 20.19 -9.29 2.05
CA PHE A 441 19.68 -8.26 2.95
C PHE A 441 19.37 -8.91 4.30
N PRO A 442 20.19 -8.69 5.34
CA PRO A 442 20.02 -9.31 6.65
C PRO A 442 18.63 -9.04 7.22
N ASN A 443 17.94 -10.10 7.66
CA ASN A 443 16.60 -10.04 8.23
C ASN A 443 16.33 -11.27 9.09
N SER A 444 15.32 -11.19 9.97
CA SER A 444 14.96 -12.28 10.89
C SER A 444 14.20 -13.45 10.24
N ASN A 445 13.88 -13.34 8.94
CA ASN A 445 13.10 -14.36 8.21
C ASN A 445 13.98 -15.24 7.30
N ASP A 446 15.29 -15.02 7.28
CA ASP A 446 16.26 -15.71 6.38
C ASP A 446 15.86 -15.64 4.88
N VAL A 447 15.19 -14.56 4.47
CA VAL A 447 14.77 -14.34 3.09
C VAL A 447 15.82 -13.53 2.34
N TYR A 448 16.07 -13.90 1.10
CA TYR A 448 16.95 -13.20 0.16
C TYR A 448 16.38 -13.27 -1.27
N MET A 449 16.90 -12.44 -2.18
CA MET A 449 16.62 -12.57 -3.61
C MET A 449 17.73 -13.38 -4.29
N HIS A 450 17.39 -14.13 -5.34
CA HIS A 450 18.36 -14.95 -6.04
C HIS A 450 17.95 -15.32 -7.47
N ASP A 451 18.90 -15.75 -8.25
CA ASP A 451 18.71 -16.38 -9.56
C ASP A 451 18.09 -17.79 -9.42
N THR A 452 17.78 -18.42 -10.53
CA THR A 452 17.24 -19.78 -10.56
C THR A 452 17.51 -20.46 -11.91
N PRO A 453 17.82 -21.76 -11.96
CA PRO A 453 17.86 -22.51 -13.22
C PRO A 453 16.47 -22.72 -13.83
N SER A 454 15.40 -22.57 -13.06
CA SER A 454 14.01 -22.81 -13.49
C SER A 454 13.39 -21.56 -14.19
N GLN A 455 14.09 -21.03 -15.19
CA GLN A 455 13.70 -19.79 -15.89
C GLN A 455 12.33 -19.87 -16.58
N SER A 456 11.91 -21.05 -17.04
CA SER A 456 10.60 -21.26 -17.67
C SER A 456 9.40 -20.95 -16.76
N LEU A 457 9.59 -20.95 -15.44
CA LEU A 457 8.52 -20.60 -14.48
C LEU A 457 8.13 -19.13 -14.55
N PHE A 458 9.00 -18.25 -15.02
CA PHE A 458 8.68 -16.84 -15.18
C PHE A 458 7.67 -16.56 -16.29
N SER A 459 7.47 -17.47 -17.26
CA SER A 459 6.43 -17.32 -18.28
C SER A 459 5.02 -17.49 -17.75
N ARG A 460 4.85 -18.13 -16.59
CA ARG A 460 3.54 -18.37 -15.99
C ARG A 460 2.95 -17.10 -15.40
N ALA A 461 1.63 -16.94 -15.46
CA ALA A 461 0.92 -15.83 -14.82
C ALA A 461 1.01 -15.92 -13.29
N ARG A 462 0.70 -17.08 -12.70
CA ARG A 462 0.86 -17.32 -11.26
C ARG A 462 2.26 -17.85 -10.96
N ARG A 463 2.95 -17.23 -9.98
CA ARG A 463 4.37 -17.48 -9.70
C ARG A 463 4.70 -17.61 -8.21
N ASP A 464 3.84 -18.22 -7.42
CA ASP A 464 4.06 -18.58 -6.02
C ASP A 464 4.61 -20.02 -5.90
N PHE A 465 5.90 -20.18 -6.20
CA PHE A 465 6.55 -21.50 -6.29
C PHE A 465 7.76 -21.69 -5.36
N SER A 466 8.23 -20.63 -4.68
CA SER A 466 9.40 -20.72 -3.82
C SER A 466 9.03 -21.16 -2.39
N HIS A 467 10.05 -21.32 -1.55
CA HIS A 467 9.93 -21.58 -0.12
C HIS A 467 10.13 -20.30 0.73
N GLY A 468 9.70 -19.16 0.22
CA GLY A 468 9.77 -17.86 0.90
C GLY A 468 10.75 -16.87 0.26
N CYS A 469 11.90 -17.31 -0.23
CA CYS A 469 12.85 -16.45 -0.96
C CYS A 469 12.28 -15.99 -2.31
N VAL A 470 12.77 -14.87 -2.82
CA VAL A 470 12.31 -14.26 -4.07
C VAL A 470 13.26 -14.61 -5.21
N ARG A 471 12.76 -15.31 -6.25
CA ARG A 471 13.54 -15.55 -7.47
C ARG A 471 13.30 -14.39 -8.43
N VAL A 472 14.38 -13.91 -9.06
CA VAL A 472 14.34 -12.77 -10.00
C VAL A 472 14.56 -13.23 -11.43
N GLN A 473 13.82 -12.65 -12.38
CA GLN A 473 13.83 -13.07 -13.78
C GLN A 473 15.14 -12.71 -14.50
N ASP A 474 15.67 -11.52 -14.24
CA ASP A 474 16.92 -11.02 -14.86
C ASP A 474 17.93 -10.65 -13.76
N PRO A 475 18.62 -11.65 -13.20
CA PRO A 475 19.58 -11.42 -12.13
C PRO A 475 20.81 -10.64 -12.58
N LEU A 476 21.21 -10.72 -13.87
CA LEU A 476 22.33 -9.97 -14.42
C LEU A 476 22.03 -8.46 -14.40
N THR A 477 20.86 -8.04 -14.89
CA THR A 477 20.45 -6.64 -14.85
C THR A 477 20.33 -6.12 -13.40
N LEU A 478 19.79 -6.94 -12.49
CA LEU A 478 19.67 -6.53 -11.08
C LEU A 478 21.05 -6.40 -10.42
N ALA A 479 21.99 -7.32 -10.68
CA ALA A 479 23.33 -7.28 -10.13
C ALA A 479 24.15 -6.11 -10.68
N ALA A 480 24.13 -5.89 -11.99
CA ALA A 480 24.82 -4.76 -12.62
C ALA A 480 24.29 -3.41 -12.09
N TRP A 481 22.96 -3.29 -11.90
CA TRP A 481 22.37 -2.10 -11.30
C TRP A 481 22.74 -1.94 -9.81
N ALA A 482 22.74 -3.03 -9.04
CA ALA A 482 23.10 -2.97 -7.63
C ALA A 482 24.56 -2.53 -7.42
N LEU A 483 25.46 -2.95 -8.30
CA LEU A 483 26.89 -2.69 -8.25
C LEU A 483 27.35 -1.44 -9.04
N GLN A 484 26.42 -0.66 -9.60
CA GLN A 484 26.75 0.48 -10.48
C GLN A 484 27.66 1.55 -9.88
N ASP A 485 27.74 1.65 -8.54
CA ASP A 485 28.61 2.59 -7.84
C ASP A 485 30.07 2.09 -7.69
N LEU A 486 30.34 0.87 -8.12
CA LEU A 486 31.66 0.26 -8.12
C LEU A 486 32.23 0.28 -9.57
N PRO A 487 33.21 1.15 -9.89
CA PRO A 487 33.69 1.34 -11.27
C PRO A 487 34.17 0.08 -11.96
N ASP A 488 34.77 -0.84 -11.19
CA ASP A 488 35.30 -2.10 -11.72
C ASP A 488 34.21 -3.15 -12.00
N TRP A 489 32.96 -2.93 -11.54
CA TRP A 489 31.83 -3.84 -11.70
C TRP A 489 30.96 -3.45 -12.90
N THR A 490 31.57 -3.40 -14.10
CA THR A 490 30.82 -3.25 -15.33
C THR A 490 29.86 -4.42 -15.56
N ARG A 491 28.89 -4.25 -16.47
CA ARG A 491 27.97 -5.34 -16.83
C ARG A 491 28.70 -6.60 -17.29
N ASP A 492 29.79 -6.45 -18.08
CA ASP A 492 30.60 -7.57 -18.57
C ASP A 492 31.31 -8.26 -17.40
N ARG A 493 31.85 -7.51 -16.45
CA ARG A 493 32.47 -8.08 -15.24
C ARG A 493 31.48 -8.84 -14.38
N VAL A 494 30.24 -8.35 -14.26
CA VAL A 494 29.16 -9.05 -13.57
C VAL A 494 28.83 -10.37 -14.28
N GLU A 495 28.75 -10.38 -15.60
CA GLU A 495 28.49 -11.57 -16.39
C GLU A 495 29.61 -12.60 -16.26
N GLU A 496 30.87 -12.16 -16.31
CA GLU A 496 32.05 -13.01 -16.05
C GLU A 496 32.01 -13.62 -14.64
N ALA A 497 31.68 -12.82 -13.62
CA ALA A 497 31.55 -13.29 -12.24
C ALA A 497 30.43 -14.34 -12.09
N MET A 498 29.33 -14.17 -12.81
CA MET A 498 28.24 -15.14 -12.84
C MET A 498 28.59 -16.44 -13.57
N ALA A 499 29.41 -16.37 -14.66
CA ALA A 499 29.78 -17.47 -15.50
C ALA A 499 31.06 -18.22 -15.03
N GLY A 500 31.88 -17.59 -14.18
CA GLY A 500 33.18 -18.05 -13.74
C GLY A 500 33.13 -19.40 -13.03
N ALA A 501 34.34 -20.03 -12.94
CA ALA A 501 34.55 -21.25 -12.17
C ALA A 501 35.03 -20.91 -10.75
N GLY A 502 34.85 -21.84 -9.82
CA GLY A 502 35.34 -21.71 -8.45
C GLY A 502 34.26 -21.46 -7.40
N GLY A 503 34.69 -21.05 -6.22
CA GLY A 503 33.82 -20.78 -5.08
C GLY A 503 33.07 -19.44 -5.16
N PRO A 504 32.31 -19.08 -4.12
CA PRO A 504 31.61 -17.82 -4.05
C PRO A 504 32.54 -16.60 -4.13
N GLU A 505 32.08 -15.56 -4.83
CA GLU A 505 32.67 -14.22 -4.84
C GLU A 505 31.67 -13.26 -4.21
N VAL A 506 32.04 -12.68 -3.07
CA VAL A 506 31.18 -11.77 -2.29
C VAL A 506 31.59 -10.34 -2.57
N VAL A 507 30.63 -9.49 -2.89
CA VAL A 507 30.81 -8.08 -3.17
C VAL A 507 29.93 -7.25 -2.23
N ASP A 508 30.56 -6.48 -1.37
CA ASP A 508 29.88 -5.55 -0.49
C ASP A 508 29.40 -4.31 -1.27
N LEU A 509 28.18 -3.86 -1.02
CA LEU A 509 27.66 -2.62 -1.59
C LEU A 509 28.19 -1.41 -0.80
N PRO A 510 28.81 -0.43 -1.45
CA PRO A 510 29.31 0.79 -0.77
C PRO A 510 28.19 1.61 -0.13
N GLN A 511 27.01 1.52 -0.70
CA GLN A 511 25.76 2.09 -0.20
C GLN A 511 24.70 0.98 -0.20
N PRO A 512 24.10 0.64 0.96
CA PRO A 512 23.03 -0.32 1.01
C PRO A 512 21.84 0.08 0.13
N VAL A 513 21.22 -0.89 -0.53
CA VAL A 513 20.01 -0.68 -1.33
C VAL A 513 18.81 -1.10 -0.50
N ARG A 514 17.85 -0.19 -0.30
CA ARG A 514 16.61 -0.52 0.41
C ARG A 514 15.82 -1.58 -0.35
N VAL A 515 15.39 -2.61 0.35
CA VAL A 515 14.54 -3.69 -0.18
C VAL A 515 13.22 -3.69 0.57
N MET A 516 12.12 -3.58 -0.15
CA MET A 516 10.77 -3.64 0.40
C MET A 516 10.03 -4.82 -0.22
N LEU A 517 9.66 -5.80 0.60
CA LEU A 517 8.75 -6.86 0.22
C LEU A 517 7.35 -6.46 0.68
N LEU A 518 6.49 -6.12 -0.26
CA LEU A 518 5.16 -5.58 0.01
C LEU A 518 4.06 -6.51 -0.51
N TYR A 519 2.88 -6.38 0.08
CA TYR A 519 1.69 -7.09 -0.34
C TYR A 519 0.60 -6.09 -0.72
N SER A 520 0.34 -5.93 -2.01
CA SER A 520 -0.77 -5.10 -2.47
C SER A 520 -1.46 -5.77 -3.67
N THR A 521 -2.75 -6.02 -3.55
CA THR A 521 -3.57 -6.63 -4.61
C THR A 521 -4.11 -5.62 -5.60
N ALA A 522 -3.88 -4.32 -5.37
CA ALA A 522 -4.14 -3.24 -6.30
C ALA A 522 -2.94 -2.31 -6.38
N ALA A 523 -2.50 -1.96 -7.59
CA ALA A 523 -1.45 -0.97 -7.83
C ALA A 523 -1.65 -0.30 -9.19
N VAL A 524 -1.22 0.95 -9.32
CA VAL A 524 -1.12 1.63 -10.63
C VAL A 524 0.29 1.41 -11.14
N THR A 525 0.44 0.81 -12.32
CA THR A 525 1.78 0.53 -12.83
C THR A 525 2.35 1.72 -13.61
N PRO A 526 3.66 2.01 -13.47
CA PRO A 526 4.29 3.10 -14.22
C PRO A 526 4.27 2.87 -15.75
N ARG A 527 4.07 1.63 -16.18
CA ARG A 527 4.14 1.22 -17.58
C ARG A 527 2.97 1.77 -18.40
N ASP A 528 1.75 1.73 -17.86
CA ASP A 528 0.52 2.06 -18.58
C ASP A 528 -0.39 3.06 -17.84
N GLY A 529 -0.03 3.43 -16.61
CA GLY A 529 -0.85 4.31 -15.77
C GLY A 529 -2.18 3.69 -15.34
N MET A 530 -2.40 2.40 -15.60
CA MET A 530 -3.63 1.68 -15.31
C MET A 530 -3.56 0.98 -13.95
N VAL A 531 -4.73 0.77 -13.37
CA VAL A 531 -4.83 -0.06 -12.16
C VAL A 531 -4.68 -1.53 -12.53
N HIS A 532 -3.73 -2.18 -11.89
CA HIS A 532 -3.55 -3.61 -11.92
C HIS A 532 -4.10 -4.24 -10.65
N PHE A 533 -4.79 -5.37 -10.79
CA PHE A 533 -5.31 -6.15 -9.69
C PHE A 533 -4.67 -7.54 -9.68
N ALA A 534 -4.40 -8.03 -8.48
CA ALA A 534 -3.89 -9.38 -8.27
C ALA A 534 -4.83 -10.19 -7.35
N PRO A 535 -4.78 -11.53 -7.44
CA PRO A 535 -5.44 -12.39 -6.45
C PRO A 535 -4.84 -12.21 -5.05
N ASP A 536 -5.67 -12.34 -4.02
CA ASP A 536 -5.23 -12.35 -2.61
C ASP A 536 -4.65 -13.73 -2.25
N ILE A 537 -3.44 -14.03 -2.77
CA ILE A 537 -2.82 -15.37 -2.70
C ILE A 537 -2.53 -15.85 -1.27
N TYR A 538 -2.28 -14.92 -0.32
CA TYR A 538 -1.99 -15.19 1.09
C TYR A 538 -3.14 -14.81 2.02
N ARG A 539 -4.30 -14.44 1.48
CA ARG A 539 -5.48 -13.99 2.26
C ARG A 539 -5.22 -12.75 3.13
N HIS A 540 -4.22 -11.95 2.78
CA HIS A 540 -3.88 -10.73 3.55
C HIS A 540 -4.91 -9.62 3.38
N ASP A 541 -5.58 -9.49 2.22
CA ASP A 541 -6.71 -8.57 2.06
C ASP A 541 -7.89 -9.01 2.91
N THR A 542 -8.18 -10.30 2.91
CA THR A 542 -9.27 -10.87 3.72
C THR A 542 -9.06 -10.61 5.20
N ARG A 543 -7.82 -10.80 5.70
CA ARG A 543 -7.47 -10.53 7.12
C ARG A 543 -7.53 -9.04 7.45
N LEU A 544 -6.99 -8.18 6.58
CA LEU A 544 -7.00 -6.73 6.79
C LEU A 544 -8.43 -6.18 6.76
N ASP A 545 -9.26 -6.62 5.81
CA ASP A 545 -10.66 -6.19 5.72
C ASP A 545 -11.46 -6.57 6.98
N ALA A 546 -11.29 -7.80 7.47
CA ALA A 546 -11.92 -8.24 8.71
C ALA A 546 -11.48 -7.39 9.91
N ALA A 547 -10.17 -7.14 10.05
CA ALA A 547 -9.64 -6.33 11.15
C ALA A 547 -10.13 -4.87 11.10
N LEU A 548 -10.20 -4.26 9.91
CA LEU A 548 -10.73 -2.91 9.72
C LEU A 548 -12.24 -2.79 10.02
N ARG A 549 -12.98 -3.89 9.92
CA ARG A 549 -14.41 -3.96 10.30
C ARG A 549 -14.63 -4.34 11.77
N GLY A 550 -13.57 -4.60 12.54
CA GLY A 550 -13.66 -5.08 13.92
C GLY A 550 -14.18 -6.52 14.03
N MET A 551 -14.08 -7.32 12.97
CA MET A 551 -14.46 -8.73 12.95
C MET A 551 -13.28 -9.62 13.34
N PRO A 552 -13.51 -10.81 13.92
CA PRO A 552 -12.42 -11.77 14.13
C PRO A 552 -11.76 -12.12 12.80
N SER A 553 -10.43 -12.27 12.81
CA SER A 553 -9.71 -12.72 11.62
C SER A 553 -10.21 -14.10 11.19
N PRO A 554 -10.54 -14.32 9.92
CA PRO A 554 -10.88 -15.65 9.43
C PRO A 554 -9.68 -16.59 9.58
N PRO A 555 -9.88 -17.88 9.86
CA PRO A 555 -8.84 -18.87 10.05
C PRO A 555 -7.93 -19.06 8.82
#